data_72a77d1b431cce073695f635eea648ba
#
_entry.id   72a77d1b431cce073695f635eea648ba
#
_cell.length_a   1.000
_cell.length_b   1.000
_cell.length_c   1.000
_cell.angle_alpha   90.00
_cell.angle_beta   90.00
_cell.angle_gamma   90.00
#
_symmetry.space_group_name_H-M   'P 1'
#
loop_
_entity.id
_entity.type
_entity.pdbx_description
1 polymer ?
#
loop_
_entity_poly.entity_id
_entity_poly.type
_entity_poly.pdbx_seq_one_letter_code
_entity_poly.pdbx_strand_id
1 'polypeptide(L)'
;MTERIDPRLARRRRHVQEASARRRLRWTIVLLLLAITAGLVVAIFQSSWFSISSIEVEGQVRAPVMTLLEEAGIEEGVSVVSVRTSRAEEELVGDPWIAAAEVRVVWPRSVEVTVVEHVPIARVRIDEATTGKAGWVVASPQGVVLAVGEQLVDPLIESPTAAITPGQLITNPPTVGALEFVAALPFELKPGLVVRETGDGLEATVQGFSVELGAARDMAQKAVTLATLLDQGVAEGALINLVSPLRPAVTNPQPLVDTSEEVATETTVSS
;
A
#
# COMPACT_ATOMS: atom_id res chain seq x y z
N MET A 1 -17.64 71.34 -64.27
CA MET A 1 -17.14 71.71 -62.95
C MET A 1 -16.19 70.68 -62.50
N THR A 2 -14.88 70.94 -62.69
CA THR A 2 -13.80 70.05 -62.27
C THR A 2 -13.34 70.49 -60.91
N GLU A 3 -13.67 69.69 -59.90
CA GLU A 3 -13.28 69.87 -58.49
C GLU A 3 -11.77 69.67 -58.37
N ARG A 4 -11.04 70.78 -58.21
CA ARG A 4 -9.58 70.74 -57.98
C ARG A 4 -9.34 70.31 -56.55
N ILE A 5 -9.02 69.04 -56.37
CA ILE A 5 -8.55 68.52 -55.09
C ILE A 5 -7.25 69.22 -54.71
N ASP A 6 -7.25 69.92 -53.55
CA ASP A 6 -6.09 70.66 -53.03
C ASP A 6 -4.89 69.70 -52.79
N PRO A 7 -3.76 69.96 -53.47
CA PRO A 7 -2.59 69.08 -53.40
C PRO A 7 -1.99 68.92 -51.98
N ARG A 8 -2.34 69.83 -51.08
CA ARG A 8 -1.92 69.80 -49.68
C ARG A 8 -2.68 68.74 -48.89
N LEU A 9 -3.93 68.48 -49.19
CA LEU A 9 -4.73 67.40 -48.56
C LEU A 9 -4.29 66.00 -49.04
N ALA A 10 -3.86 65.86 -50.28
CA ALA A 10 -3.35 64.62 -50.84
C ALA A 10 -2.02 64.20 -50.22
N ARG A 11 -1.14 65.17 -49.91
CA ARG A 11 0.13 64.90 -49.22
C ARG A 11 -0.07 64.43 -47.76
N ARG A 12 -1.02 65.07 -47.05
CA ARG A 12 -1.32 64.68 -45.64
C ARG A 12 -1.93 63.28 -45.52
N ARG A 13 -2.77 62.87 -46.45
CA ARG A 13 -3.34 61.52 -46.49
C ARG A 13 -2.27 60.46 -46.76
N ARG A 14 -1.28 60.71 -47.62
CA ARG A 14 -0.17 59.78 -47.90
C ARG A 14 0.71 59.56 -46.67
N HIS A 15 1.08 60.61 -45.92
CA HIS A 15 1.90 60.48 -44.70
C HIS A 15 1.18 59.72 -43.59
N VAL A 16 -0.14 59.84 -43.43
CA VAL A 16 -0.91 59.08 -42.43
C VAL A 16 -1.07 57.63 -42.83
N GLN A 17 -1.22 57.36 -44.13
CA GLN A 17 -1.30 55.96 -44.64
C GLN A 17 0.05 55.27 -44.54
N GLU A 18 1.17 55.91 -44.81
CA GLU A 18 2.51 55.35 -44.67
C GLU A 18 2.86 55.10 -43.21
N ALA A 19 2.46 55.97 -42.28
CA ALA A 19 2.72 55.77 -40.84
C ALA A 19 1.90 54.57 -40.30
N SER A 20 0.65 54.41 -40.74
CA SER A 20 -0.20 53.28 -40.35
C SER A 20 0.26 51.95 -40.98
N ALA A 21 0.76 52.00 -42.22
CA ALA A 21 1.33 50.83 -42.91
C ALA A 21 2.61 50.33 -42.23
N ARG A 22 3.51 51.25 -41.86
CA ARG A 22 4.75 50.90 -41.11
C ARG A 22 4.45 50.35 -39.72
N ARG A 23 3.40 50.84 -39.04
CA ARG A 23 2.97 50.34 -37.75
C ARG A 23 2.39 48.92 -37.88
N ARG A 24 1.55 48.67 -38.87
CA ARG A 24 0.99 47.34 -39.18
C ARG A 24 2.11 46.36 -39.55
N LEU A 25 3.05 46.77 -40.40
CA LEU A 25 4.20 45.97 -40.79
C LEU A 25 5.06 45.57 -39.58
N ARG A 26 5.32 46.49 -38.65
CA ARG A 26 6.03 46.18 -37.40
C ARG A 26 5.30 45.16 -36.56
N TRP A 27 3.99 45.28 -36.40
CA TRP A 27 3.17 44.30 -35.67
C TRP A 27 3.12 42.96 -36.36
N THR A 28 3.04 42.88 -37.69
CA THR A 28 3.09 41.61 -38.43
C THR A 28 4.46 40.95 -38.30
N ILE A 29 5.55 41.70 -38.33
CA ILE A 29 6.91 41.15 -38.11
C ILE A 29 7.03 40.64 -36.68
N VAL A 30 6.56 41.34 -35.66
CA VAL A 30 6.58 40.91 -34.26
C VAL A 30 5.78 39.62 -34.07
N LEU A 31 4.55 39.57 -34.65
CA LEU A 31 3.72 38.35 -34.59
C LEU A 31 4.38 37.16 -35.31
N LEU A 32 5.01 37.43 -36.46
CA LEU A 32 5.70 36.39 -37.21
C LEU A 32 6.91 35.85 -36.42
N LEU A 33 7.71 36.72 -35.82
CA LEU A 33 8.83 36.34 -34.98
C LEU A 33 8.33 35.53 -33.76
N LEU A 34 7.24 35.98 -33.13
CA LEU A 34 6.65 35.26 -32.01
C LEU A 34 6.19 33.85 -32.42
N ALA A 35 5.53 33.72 -33.58
CA ALA A 35 5.08 32.44 -34.12
C ALA A 35 6.24 31.51 -34.45
N ILE A 36 7.32 32.04 -35.06
CA ILE A 36 8.54 31.28 -35.37
C ILE A 36 9.21 30.80 -34.07
N THR A 37 9.33 31.70 -33.08
CA THR A 37 9.93 31.35 -31.78
C THR A 37 9.08 30.28 -31.06
N ALA A 38 7.78 30.42 -31.04
CA ALA A 38 6.87 29.41 -30.47
C ALA A 38 6.97 28.08 -31.20
N GLY A 39 7.01 28.10 -32.54
CA GLY A 39 7.20 26.89 -33.34
C GLY A 39 8.54 26.20 -33.08
N LEU A 40 9.61 26.97 -32.94
CA LEU A 40 10.93 26.45 -32.62
C LEU A 40 10.97 25.82 -31.22
N VAL A 41 10.37 26.47 -30.24
CA VAL A 41 10.24 25.93 -28.85
C VAL A 41 9.50 24.62 -28.87
N VAL A 42 8.35 24.52 -29.55
CA VAL A 42 7.58 23.28 -29.67
C VAL A 42 8.41 22.19 -30.37
N ALA A 43 9.12 22.52 -31.43
CA ALA A 43 9.98 21.57 -32.15
C ALA A 43 11.13 21.05 -31.29
N ILE A 44 11.71 21.90 -30.43
CA ILE A 44 12.75 21.48 -29.47
C ILE A 44 12.18 20.50 -28.46
N PHE A 45 11.02 20.79 -27.86
CA PHE A 45 10.41 19.91 -26.86
C PHE A 45 9.84 18.60 -27.46
N GLN A 46 9.58 18.55 -28.75
CA GLN A 46 9.21 17.31 -29.46
C GLN A 46 10.42 16.58 -30.04
N SER A 47 11.62 17.12 -29.85
CA SER A 47 12.86 16.49 -30.30
C SER A 47 13.17 15.24 -29.47
N SER A 48 13.81 14.25 -30.08
CA SER A 48 14.35 13.06 -29.43
C SER A 48 15.34 13.34 -28.28
N TRP A 49 15.77 14.60 -28.15
CA TRP A 49 16.63 15.03 -27.04
C TRP A 49 15.92 15.06 -25.69
N PHE A 50 14.60 15.14 -25.70
CA PHE A 50 13.74 15.13 -24.50
C PHE A 50 12.87 13.87 -24.41
N SER A 51 13.17 12.85 -25.20
CA SER A 51 12.51 11.55 -25.08
C SER A 51 13.14 10.74 -23.95
N ILE A 52 12.30 10.05 -23.18
CA ILE A 52 12.72 9.12 -22.13
C ILE A 52 13.63 8.06 -22.76
N SER A 53 14.83 7.90 -22.21
CA SER A 53 15.81 6.89 -22.62
C SER A 53 16.09 5.87 -21.54
N SER A 54 15.73 6.18 -20.28
CA SER A 54 15.88 5.26 -19.15
C SER A 54 14.79 5.51 -18.13
N ILE A 55 14.25 4.42 -17.62
CA ILE A 55 13.33 4.40 -16.48
C ILE A 55 14.01 3.55 -15.42
N GLU A 56 14.34 4.16 -14.28
CA GLU A 56 14.97 3.49 -13.16
C GLU A 56 13.91 3.26 -12.08
N VAL A 57 13.71 1.98 -11.71
CA VAL A 57 12.70 1.58 -10.72
C VAL A 57 13.41 0.98 -9.52
N GLU A 58 13.15 1.55 -8.34
CA GLU A 58 13.66 1.06 -7.06
C GLU A 58 12.53 0.59 -6.15
N GLY A 59 12.79 -0.44 -5.34
CA GLY A 59 11.86 -0.96 -4.33
C GLY A 59 10.82 -1.95 -4.85
N GLN A 60 10.83 -2.29 -6.14
CA GLN A 60 9.91 -3.28 -6.73
C GLN A 60 10.30 -4.70 -6.34
N VAL A 61 9.32 -5.50 -5.86
CA VAL A 61 9.46 -6.93 -5.57
C VAL A 61 8.39 -7.76 -6.27
N ARG A 62 7.13 -7.34 -6.22
CA ARG A 62 5.97 -8.09 -6.74
C ARG A 62 5.09 -7.30 -7.70
N ALA A 63 4.96 -5.99 -7.48
CA ALA A 63 4.09 -5.16 -8.28
C ALA A 63 4.58 -5.04 -9.73
N PRO A 64 3.70 -5.07 -10.74
CA PRO A 64 4.06 -4.93 -12.15
C PRO A 64 4.31 -3.46 -12.53
N VAL A 65 5.26 -2.80 -11.87
CA VAL A 65 5.48 -1.35 -11.94
C VAL A 65 5.67 -0.86 -13.38
N MET A 66 6.42 -1.60 -14.22
CA MET A 66 6.63 -1.19 -15.62
C MET A 66 5.32 -1.14 -16.41
N THR A 67 4.45 -2.13 -16.24
CA THR A 67 3.14 -2.16 -16.90
C THR A 67 2.25 -0.98 -16.45
N LEU A 68 2.24 -0.69 -15.15
CA LEU A 68 1.48 0.45 -14.60
C LEU A 68 2.02 1.79 -15.10
N LEU A 69 3.34 1.92 -15.28
CA LEU A 69 3.95 3.12 -15.87
C LEU A 69 3.57 3.29 -17.34
N GLU A 70 3.56 2.19 -18.12
CA GLU A 70 3.08 2.20 -19.52
C GLU A 70 1.61 2.64 -19.60
N GLU A 71 0.74 2.13 -18.72
CA GLU A 71 -0.67 2.55 -18.61
C GLU A 71 -0.81 4.02 -18.23
N ALA A 72 0.09 4.55 -17.40
CA ALA A 72 0.17 5.97 -17.06
C ALA A 72 0.75 6.83 -18.21
N GLY A 73 1.24 6.21 -19.30
CA GLY A 73 1.85 6.87 -20.46
C GLY A 73 3.32 7.22 -20.27
N ILE A 74 4.02 6.52 -19.39
CA ILE A 74 5.47 6.65 -19.17
C ILE A 74 6.16 5.43 -19.78
N GLU A 75 6.70 5.60 -20.95
CA GLU A 75 7.45 4.58 -21.69
C GLU A 75 8.67 5.19 -22.40
N GLU A 76 9.63 4.36 -22.79
CA GLU A 76 10.78 4.84 -23.57
C GLU A 76 10.33 5.46 -24.89
N GLY A 77 10.95 6.57 -25.26
CA GLY A 77 10.62 7.32 -26.47
C GLY A 77 9.58 8.43 -26.27
N VAL A 78 8.79 8.40 -25.21
CA VAL A 78 7.84 9.47 -24.86
C VAL A 78 8.60 10.70 -24.39
N SER A 79 8.06 11.88 -24.67
CA SER A 79 8.69 13.14 -24.23
C SER A 79 8.60 13.30 -22.71
N VAL A 80 9.75 13.50 -22.06
CA VAL A 80 9.85 13.80 -20.62
C VAL A 80 8.96 14.98 -20.19
N VAL A 81 8.76 15.95 -21.08
CA VAL A 81 7.93 17.15 -20.83
C VAL A 81 6.43 16.80 -20.70
N SER A 82 6.00 15.70 -21.32
CA SER A 82 4.59 15.25 -21.26
C SER A 82 4.29 14.37 -20.05
N VAL A 83 5.30 13.95 -19.29
CA VAL A 83 5.14 13.10 -18.10
C VAL A 83 4.35 13.84 -17.03
N ARG A 84 3.28 13.20 -16.57
CA ARG A 84 2.44 13.66 -15.46
C ARG A 84 2.73 12.78 -14.25
N THR A 85 3.71 13.16 -13.46
CA THR A 85 4.17 12.37 -12.31
C THR A 85 3.05 12.02 -11.35
N SER A 86 2.20 12.99 -10.97
CA SER A 86 1.08 12.76 -10.05
C SER A 86 0.09 11.70 -10.56
N ARG A 87 -0.18 11.67 -11.88
CA ARG A 87 -1.04 10.64 -12.45
C ARG A 87 -0.39 9.27 -12.39
N ALA A 88 0.91 9.20 -12.66
CA ALA A 88 1.64 7.94 -12.57
C ALA A 88 1.71 7.42 -11.12
N GLU A 89 1.91 8.32 -10.16
CA GLU A 89 1.87 7.98 -8.73
C GLU A 89 0.48 7.46 -8.31
N GLU A 90 -0.61 8.09 -8.78
CA GLU A 90 -1.99 7.65 -8.53
C GLU A 90 -2.25 6.27 -9.15
N GLU A 91 -1.79 6.01 -10.38
CA GLU A 91 -1.94 4.72 -11.06
C GLU A 91 -1.15 3.62 -10.34
N LEU A 92 0.08 3.92 -9.93
CA LEU A 92 0.91 3.00 -9.17
C LEU A 92 0.27 2.63 -7.82
N VAL A 93 -0.19 3.62 -7.05
CA VAL A 93 -0.86 3.39 -5.74
C VAL A 93 -2.22 2.71 -5.90
N GLY A 94 -2.79 2.69 -7.11
CA GLY A 94 -3.97 1.89 -7.45
C GLY A 94 -3.75 0.38 -7.36
N ASP A 95 -2.51 -0.09 -7.49
CA ASP A 95 -2.17 -1.51 -7.29
C ASP A 95 -2.16 -1.87 -5.79
N PRO A 96 -2.85 -2.96 -5.37
CA PRO A 96 -2.93 -3.37 -3.97
C PRO A 96 -1.58 -3.66 -3.29
N TRP A 97 -0.55 -3.97 -4.05
CA TRP A 97 0.79 -4.25 -3.52
C TRP A 97 1.59 -2.99 -3.24
N ILE A 98 1.20 -1.83 -3.78
CA ILE A 98 1.95 -0.58 -3.65
C ILE A 98 1.39 0.27 -2.52
N ALA A 99 2.18 0.45 -1.48
CA ALA A 99 1.85 1.30 -0.33
C ALA A 99 2.10 2.79 -0.60
N ALA A 100 3.16 3.09 -1.36
CA ALA A 100 3.53 4.43 -1.77
C ALA A 100 4.37 4.39 -3.04
N ALA A 101 4.27 5.40 -3.86
CA ALA A 101 5.09 5.59 -5.05
C ALA A 101 5.49 7.06 -5.19
N GLU A 102 6.71 7.30 -5.61
CA GLU A 102 7.24 8.61 -5.98
C GLU A 102 7.80 8.51 -7.39
N VAL A 103 7.35 9.39 -8.28
CA VAL A 103 7.83 9.47 -9.66
C VAL A 103 8.53 10.80 -9.87
N ARG A 104 9.80 10.75 -10.20
CA ARG A 104 10.64 11.94 -10.42
C ARG A 104 11.19 11.98 -11.83
N VAL A 105 11.04 13.12 -12.48
CA VAL A 105 11.68 13.39 -13.76
C VAL A 105 13.10 13.88 -13.52
N VAL A 106 14.07 13.15 -14.07
CA VAL A 106 15.48 13.52 -14.07
C VAL A 106 15.86 13.99 -15.47
N TRP A 107 16.00 15.30 -15.58
CA TRP A 107 16.32 15.94 -16.85
C TRP A 107 17.71 15.56 -17.36
N PRO A 108 17.90 15.39 -18.69
CA PRO A 108 16.91 15.68 -19.75
C PRO A 108 16.08 14.48 -20.20
N ARG A 109 16.40 13.21 -19.81
CA ARG A 109 15.91 12.01 -20.50
C ARG A 109 15.57 10.83 -19.60
N SER A 110 15.57 10.98 -18.28
CA SER A 110 15.37 9.88 -17.35
C SER A 110 14.15 10.10 -16.47
N VAL A 111 13.54 8.99 -16.04
CA VAL A 111 12.50 8.97 -15.02
C VAL A 111 12.96 8.01 -13.92
N GLU A 112 12.98 8.49 -12.67
CA GLU A 112 13.22 7.69 -11.48
C GLU A 112 11.89 7.41 -10.80
N VAL A 113 11.67 6.15 -10.44
CA VAL A 113 10.46 5.69 -9.77
C VAL A 113 10.87 4.94 -8.51
N THR A 114 10.46 5.45 -7.36
CA THR A 114 10.67 4.78 -6.07
C THR A 114 9.34 4.23 -5.59
N VAL A 115 9.29 2.93 -5.32
CA VAL A 115 8.08 2.24 -4.89
C VAL A 115 8.31 1.62 -3.52
N VAL A 116 7.33 1.76 -2.63
CA VAL A 116 7.27 1.05 -1.36
C VAL A 116 6.13 0.05 -1.45
N GLU A 117 6.46 -1.24 -1.43
CA GLU A 117 5.45 -2.29 -1.46
C GLU A 117 4.95 -2.66 -0.06
N HIS A 118 3.69 -3.07 0.02
CA HIS A 118 3.12 -3.68 1.19
C HIS A 118 3.77 -5.05 1.46
N VAL A 119 4.16 -5.28 2.70
CA VAL A 119 4.67 -6.59 3.14
C VAL A 119 3.49 -7.44 3.61
N PRO A 120 3.24 -8.62 3.02
CA PRO A 120 2.22 -9.52 3.51
C PRO A 120 2.63 -10.09 4.88
N ILE A 121 1.71 -10.07 5.86
CA ILE A 121 2.03 -10.55 7.21
C ILE A 121 1.15 -11.71 7.69
N ALA A 122 -0.04 -11.88 7.13
CA ALA A 122 -0.95 -12.94 7.56
C ALA A 122 -1.93 -13.33 6.45
N ARG A 123 -2.48 -14.54 6.56
CA ARG A 123 -3.70 -14.94 5.87
C ARG A 123 -4.89 -14.76 6.80
N VAL A 124 -5.93 -14.11 6.30
CA VAL A 124 -7.17 -13.85 7.02
C VAL A 124 -8.30 -14.65 6.40
N ARG A 125 -9.09 -15.32 7.22
CA ARG A 125 -10.24 -16.11 6.76
C ARG A 125 -11.32 -15.21 6.16
N ILE A 126 -11.89 -15.62 5.04
CA ILE A 126 -13.05 -14.96 4.44
C ILE A 126 -14.30 -15.32 5.24
N ASP A 127 -15.14 -14.33 5.52
CA ASP A 127 -16.47 -14.55 6.09
C ASP A 127 -17.41 -15.11 5.00
N GLU A 128 -17.52 -16.42 4.96
CA GLU A 128 -18.37 -17.14 4.00
C GLU A 128 -19.85 -16.78 4.17
N ALA A 129 -20.31 -16.53 5.38
CA ALA A 129 -21.71 -16.20 5.66
C ALA A 129 -22.12 -14.87 5.02
N THR A 130 -21.21 -13.89 5.00
CA THR A 130 -21.47 -12.56 4.41
C THR A 130 -21.14 -12.51 2.92
N THR A 131 -20.06 -13.18 2.50
CA THR A 131 -19.55 -13.05 1.12
C THR A 131 -20.02 -14.13 0.17
N GLY A 132 -20.51 -15.27 0.69
CA GLY A 132 -20.83 -16.47 -0.08
C GLY A 132 -19.60 -17.17 -0.68
N LYS A 133 -18.39 -16.83 -0.22
CA LYS A 133 -17.11 -17.40 -0.69
C LYS A 133 -16.29 -17.89 0.50
N ALA A 134 -15.87 -19.14 0.45
CA ALA A 134 -14.88 -19.68 1.38
C ALA A 134 -13.46 -19.39 0.88
N GLY A 135 -12.51 -19.24 1.79
CA GLY A 135 -11.10 -19.08 1.44
C GLY A 135 -10.38 -18.10 2.35
N TRP A 136 -9.29 -17.57 1.82
CA TRP A 136 -8.36 -16.71 2.53
C TRP A 136 -8.01 -15.48 1.71
N VAL A 137 -7.75 -14.38 2.38
CA VAL A 137 -7.09 -13.20 1.81
C VAL A 137 -5.72 -13.02 2.47
N VAL A 138 -4.78 -12.51 1.71
CA VAL A 138 -3.47 -12.08 2.23
C VAL A 138 -3.57 -10.63 2.61
N ALA A 139 -3.17 -10.30 3.84
CA ALA A 139 -3.28 -8.94 4.35
C ALA A 139 -1.92 -8.34 4.73
N SER A 140 -1.82 -7.02 4.58
CA SER A 140 -0.71 -6.20 5.08
C SER A 140 -0.88 -5.87 6.57
N PRO A 141 0.15 -5.34 7.27
CA PRO A 141 0.04 -4.84 8.64
C PRO A 141 -1.03 -3.76 8.82
N GLN A 142 -1.29 -2.99 7.77
CA GLN A 142 -2.29 -1.91 7.77
C GLN A 142 -3.71 -2.43 7.49
N GLY A 143 -3.87 -3.75 7.27
CA GLY A 143 -5.16 -4.37 6.97
C GLY A 143 -5.59 -4.24 5.52
N VAL A 144 -4.70 -3.88 4.60
CA VAL A 144 -5.00 -3.87 3.16
C VAL A 144 -4.98 -5.31 2.63
N VAL A 145 -6.02 -5.70 1.92
CA VAL A 145 -6.08 -6.99 1.20
C VAL A 145 -5.17 -6.92 -0.02
N LEU A 146 -4.12 -7.74 -0.04
CA LEU A 146 -3.12 -7.75 -1.13
C LEU A 146 -3.50 -8.75 -2.23
N ALA A 147 -4.01 -9.92 -1.83
CA ALA A 147 -4.40 -10.98 -2.75
C ALA A 147 -5.50 -11.86 -2.14
N VAL A 148 -6.22 -12.57 -3.00
CA VAL A 148 -7.22 -13.57 -2.62
C VAL A 148 -6.73 -14.95 -3.06
N GLY A 149 -6.80 -15.95 -2.18
CA GLY A 149 -6.41 -17.33 -2.49
C GLY A 149 -5.51 -17.96 -1.45
N GLU A 150 -5.05 -19.19 -1.73
CA GLU A 150 -4.23 -20.01 -0.84
C GLU A 150 -2.72 -19.72 -1.00
N GLN A 151 -2.30 -18.48 -0.95
CA GLN A 151 -0.87 -18.19 -0.88
C GLN A 151 -0.34 -18.62 0.49
N LEU A 152 0.81 -19.33 0.50
CA LEU A 152 1.45 -19.78 1.74
C LEU A 152 2.09 -18.59 2.47
N VAL A 153 1.28 -17.89 3.25
CA VAL A 153 1.74 -16.83 4.17
C VAL A 153 1.29 -17.22 5.57
N ASP A 154 2.22 -17.44 6.47
CA ASP A 154 1.97 -17.54 7.90
C ASP A 154 2.20 -16.16 8.54
N PRO A 155 1.47 -15.82 9.57
CA PRO A 155 0.44 -16.52 10.37
C PRO A 155 -0.95 -16.65 9.73
N LEU A 156 -1.79 -17.45 10.40
CA LEU A 156 -3.21 -17.59 10.10
C LEU A 156 -4.07 -16.76 11.06
N ILE A 157 -5.02 -16.03 10.54
CA ILE A 157 -6.03 -15.30 11.33
C ILE A 157 -7.41 -15.89 10.99
N GLU A 158 -7.97 -16.60 11.94
CA GLU A 158 -9.30 -17.21 11.87
C GLU A 158 -10.39 -16.28 12.47
N SER A 159 -10.18 -14.96 12.35
CA SER A 159 -11.22 -13.94 12.58
C SER A 159 -11.74 -13.51 11.22
N PRO A 160 -13.00 -13.82 10.86
CA PRO A 160 -13.49 -13.68 9.49
C PRO A 160 -13.57 -12.22 9.04
N THR A 161 -13.23 -11.98 7.76
CA THR A 161 -13.38 -10.68 7.13
C THR A 161 -14.31 -10.71 5.93
N ALA A 162 -15.11 -9.66 5.75
CA ALA A 162 -15.90 -9.43 4.54
C ALA A 162 -15.10 -8.70 3.43
N ALA A 163 -13.88 -8.24 3.71
CA ALA A 163 -12.99 -7.64 2.73
C ALA A 163 -12.37 -8.73 1.86
N ILE A 164 -12.81 -8.83 0.59
CA ILE A 164 -12.42 -9.89 -0.34
C ILE A 164 -11.83 -9.35 -1.66
N THR A 165 -11.75 -8.05 -1.81
CA THR A 165 -11.22 -7.42 -3.03
C THR A 165 -9.81 -6.89 -2.76
N PRO A 166 -8.81 -7.20 -3.60
CA PRO A 166 -7.50 -6.59 -3.49
C PRO A 166 -7.60 -5.05 -3.44
N GLY A 167 -6.83 -4.42 -2.57
CA GLY A 167 -6.90 -2.99 -2.26
C GLY A 167 -7.96 -2.62 -1.21
N GLN A 168 -8.88 -3.50 -0.87
CA GLN A 168 -9.90 -3.24 0.15
C GLN A 168 -9.28 -3.27 1.55
N LEU A 169 -9.74 -2.37 2.43
CA LEU A 169 -9.31 -2.31 3.82
C LEU A 169 -10.18 -3.23 4.69
N ILE A 170 -9.55 -4.02 5.53
CA ILE A 170 -10.19 -4.81 6.59
C ILE A 170 -10.56 -3.87 7.73
N THR A 171 -11.83 -3.88 8.13
CA THR A 171 -12.36 -2.91 9.12
C THR A 171 -12.96 -3.56 10.36
N ASN A 172 -13.16 -4.88 10.38
CA ASN A 172 -13.72 -5.54 11.57
C ASN A 172 -12.70 -5.54 12.73
N PRO A 173 -13.08 -5.07 13.94
CA PRO A 173 -12.13 -4.84 15.01
C PRO A 173 -11.34 -6.07 15.48
N PRO A 174 -11.91 -7.28 15.59
CA PRO A 174 -11.16 -8.46 15.96
C PRO A 174 -10.03 -8.78 14.97
N THR A 175 -10.30 -8.74 13.66
CA THR A 175 -9.28 -9.02 12.63
C THR A 175 -8.21 -7.93 12.60
N VAL A 176 -8.59 -6.66 12.73
CA VAL A 176 -7.62 -5.54 12.81
C VAL A 176 -6.72 -5.72 14.03
N GLY A 177 -7.28 -6.07 15.20
CA GLY A 177 -6.48 -6.35 16.39
C GLY A 177 -5.57 -7.55 16.23
N ALA A 178 -6.03 -8.64 15.58
CA ALA A 178 -5.18 -9.79 15.27
C ALA A 178 -4.01 -9.41 14.35
N LEU A 179 -4.24 -8.57 13.33
CA LEU A 179 -3.18 -8.06 12.46
C LEU A 179 -2.17 -7.20 13.23
N GLU A 180 -2.64 -6.33 14.14
CA GLU A 180 -1.77 -5.52 15.01
C GLU A 180 -0.91 -6.41 15.91
N PHE A 181 -1.49 -7.46 16.50
CA PHE A 181 -0.76 -8.45 17.32
C PHE A 181 0.33 -9.13 16.50
N VAL A 182 -0.01 -9.66 15.33
CA VAL A 182 0.92 -10.33 14.42
C VAL A 182 2.03 -9.39 13.95
N ALA A 183 1.70 -8.13 13.66
CA ALA A 183 2.68 -7.14 13.21
C ALA A 183 3.74 -6.85 14.28
N ALA A 184 3.31 -6.79 15.54
CA ALA A 184 4.18 -6.48 16.68
C ALA A 184 5.00 -7.68 17.20
N LEU A 185 4.64 -8.92 16.82
CA LEU A 185 5.40 -10.11 17.22
C LEU A 185 6.76 -10.20 16.49
N PRO A 186 7.82 -10.65 17.19
CA PRO A 186 9.08 -11.04 16.56
C PRO A 186 8.88 -12.10 15.48
N PHE A 187 9.74 -12.05 14.47
CA PHE A 187 9.64 -12.96 13.31
C PHE A 187 9.70 -14.46 13.73
N GLU A 188 10.50 -14.77 14.75
CA GLU A 188 10.74 -16.13 15.27
C GLU A 188 9.47 -16.76 15.88
N LEU A 189 8.50 -15.95 16.30
CA LEU A 189 7.24 -16.40 16.89
C LEU A 189 6.09 -16.49 15.86
N LYS A 190 6.32 -16.06 14.62
CA LYS A 190 5.29 -16.05 13.57
C LYS A 190 5.04 -17.42 12.91
N PRO A 191 6.05 -18.28 12.69
CA PRO A 191 5.80 -19.57 12.05
C PRO A 191 4.82 -20.43 12.85
N GLY A 192 3.76 -20.90 12.18
CA GLY A 192 2.71 -21.72 12.80
C GLY A 192 1.79 -20.98 13.77
N LEU A 193 1.89 -19.67 13.88
CA LEU A 193 0.97 -18.86 14.68
C LEU A 193 -0.44 -18.89 14.07
N VAL A 194 -1.42 -19.18 14.90
CA VAL A 194 -2.83 -19.10 14.57
C VAL A 194 -3.52 -18.16 15.57
N VAL A 195 -4.18 -17.14 15.08
CA VAL A 195 -5.04 -16.27 15.91
C VAL A 195 -6.48 -16.54 15.57
N ARG A 196 -7.28 -16.90 16.56
CA ARG A 196 -8.69 -17.27 16.40
C ARG A 196 -9.59 -16.31 17.16
N GLU A 197 -10.73 -15.97 16.57
CA GLU A 197 -11.81 -15.28 17.25
C GLU A 197 -12.73 -16.29 17.93
N THR A 198 -13.00 -16.06 19.21
CA THR A 198 -13.89 -16.86 20.05
C THR A 198 -15.01 -15.98 20.62
N GLY A 199 -15.97 -16.57 21.33
CA GLY A 199 -17.04 -15.81 21.98
C GLY A 199 -16.55 -14.82 23.05
N ASP A 200 -15.37 -15.07 23.62
CA ASP A 200 -14.77 -14.27 24.69
C ASP A 200 -13.68 -13.27 24.18
N GLY A 201 -13.41 -13.28 22.87
CA GLY A 201 -12.42 -12.40 22.25
C GLY A 201 -11.46 -13.15 21.33
N LEU A 202 -10.19 -12.74 21.36
CA LEU A 202 -9.14 -13.36 20.55
C LEU A 202 -8.30 -14.34 21.38
N GLU A 203 -7.95 -15.45 20.76
CA GLU A 203 -7.01 -16.43 21.28
C GLU A 203 -5.90 -16.66 20.24
N ALA A 204 -4.69 -16.92 20.69
CA ALA A 204 -3.58 -17.26 19.82
C ALA A 204 -2.92 -18.59 20.22
N THR A 205 -2.50 -19.34 19.24
CA THR A 205 -1.62 -20.52 19.42
C THR A 205 -0.24 -20.16 18.86
N VAL A 206 0.78 -20.12 19.72
CA VAL A 206 2.15 -19.71 19.38
C VAL A 206 3.09 -20.79 19.84
N GLN A 207 3.81 -21.45 18.94
CA GLN A 207 4.79 -22.50 19.27
C GLN A 207 4.24 -23.59 20.22
N GLY A 208 2.94 -23.90 20.13
CA GLY A 208 2.28 -24.90 20.99
C GLY A 208 1.70 -24.33 22.28
N PHE A 209 1.95 -23.05 22.61
CA PHE A 209 1.31 -22.38 23.75
C PHE A 209 -0.07 -21.85 23.38
N SER A 210 -1.04 -22.02 24.25
CA SER A 210 -2.35 -21.36 24.17
C SER A 210 -2.26 -20.00 24.87
N VAL A 211 -2.64 -18.94 24.14
CA VAL A 211 -2.57 -17.57 24.64
C VAL A 211 -3.95 -16.92 24.55
N GLU A 212 -4.53 -16.58 25.68
CA GLU A 212 -5.78 -15.86 25.76
C GLU A 212 -5.50 -14.35 25.63
N LEU A 213 -5.93 -13.75 24.53
CA LEU A 213 -5.74 -12.33 24.24
C LEU A 213 -6.94 -11.48 24.67
N GLY A 214 -8.17 -12.08 24.68
CA GLY A 214 -9.40 -11.36 25.00
C GLY A 214 -9.76 -10.29 23.97
N ALA A 215 -10.30 -9.16 24.41
CA ALA A 215 -10.72 -8.10 23.51
C ALA A 215 -9.55 -7.52 22.66
N ALA A 216 -9.86 -7.10 21.43
CA ALA A 216 -8.91 -6.51 20.48
C ALA A 216 -8.48 -5.09 20.89
N ARG A 217 -7.76 -5.00 21.99
CA ARG A 217 -7.21 -3.75 22.55
C ARG A 217 -5.77 -3.99 23.01
N ASP A 218 -4.92 -2.97 22.87
CA ASP A 218 -3.52 -3.00 23.30
C ASP A 218 -2.73 -4.19 22.69
N MET A 219 -3.07 -4.57 21.47
CA MET A 219 -2.62 -5.83 20.85
C MET A 219 -1.10 -5.83 20.63
N ALA A 220 -0.52 -4.69 20.24
CA ALA A 220 0.93 -4.55 20.13
C ALA A 220 1.62 -4.77 21.50
N GLN A 221 1.06 -4.26 22.59
CA GLN A 221 1.62 -4.47 23.93
C GLN A 221 1.50 -5.91 24.39
N LYS A 222 0.38 -6.59 24.09
CA LYS A 222 0.21 -8.04 24.34
C LYS A 222 1.26 -8.87 23.62
N ALA A 223 1.57 -8.52 22.35
CA ALA A 223 2.61 -9.18 21.56
C ALA A 223 4.00 -9.03 22.22
N VAL A 224 4.36 -7.83 22.65
CA VAL A 224 5.63 -7.57 23.34
C VAL A 224 5.72 -8.32 24.66
N THR A 225 4.62 -8.32 25.44
CA THR A 225 4.55 -9.05 26.71
C THR A 225 4.69 -10.55 26.50
N LEU A 226 4.03 -11.14 25.47
CA LEU A 226 4.17 -12.54 25.11
C LEU A 226 5.61 -12.89 24.76
N ALA A 227 6.24 -12.10 23.88
CA ALA A 227 7.63 -12.34 23.49
C ALA A 227 8.57 -12.35 24.71
N THR A 228 8.38 -11.41 25.62
CA THR A 228 9.17 -11.31 26.86
C THR A 228 8.96 -12.53 27.78
N LEU A 229 7.71 -13.00 27.92
CA LEU A 229 7.41 -14.19 28.73
C LEU A 229 8.03 -15.45 28.15
N LEU A 230 7.94 -15.64 26.83
CA LEU A 230 8.51 -16.81 26.16
C LEU A 230 10.05 -16.80 26.24
N ASP A 231 10.68 -15.62 26.14
CA ASP A 231 12.14 -15.47 26.31
C ASP A 231 12.62 -15.81 27.74
N GLN A 232 11.80 -15.52 28.75
CA GLN A 232 12.08 -15.87 30.15
C GLN A 232 11.92 -17.36 30.44
N GLY A 233 11.32 -18.14 29.57
CA GLY A 233 11.06 -19.56 29.70
C GLY A 233 9.73 -19.84 30.39
N VAL A 234 8.78 -20.37 29.64
CA VAL A 234 7.48 -20.85 30.12
C VAL A 234 7.42 -22.36 29.97
N ALA A 235 6.80 -23.05 30.95
CA ALA A 235 6.66 -24.50 30.88
C ALA A 235 5.82 -24.94 29.68
N GLU A 236 6.22 -26.02 29.00
CA GLU A 236 5.49 -26.57 27.85
C GLU A 236 4.02 -26.84 28.21
N GLY A 237 3.12 -26.47 27.31
CA GLY A 237 1.68 -26.65 27.49
C GLY A 237 1.02 -25.67 28.46
N ALA A 238 1.73 -24.64 28.96
CA ALA A 238 1.12 -23.60 29.80
C ALA A 238 0.10 -22.77 29.04
N LEU A 239 -0.97 -22.40 29.72
CA LEU A 239 -1.93 -21.41 29.28
C LEU A 239 -1.45 -20.02 29.70
N ILE A 240 -1.32 -19.12 28.76
CA ILE A 240 -0.89 -17.73 28.99
C ILE A 240 -2.10 -16.83 28.83
N ASN A 241 -2.47 -16.13 29.90
CA ASN A 241 -3.55 -15.13 29.85
C ASN A 241 -2.97 -13.72 29.73
N LEU A 242 -3.27 -13.05 28.63
CA LEU A 242 -2.85 -11.69 28.27
C LEU A 242 -4.04 -10.74 28.08
N VAL A 243 -5.21 -11.05 28.64
CA VAL A 243 -6.36 -10.13 28.63
C VAL A 243 -5.95 -8.76 29.17
N SER A 244 -5.09 -8.75 30.19
CA SER A 244 -4.43 -7.54 30.68
C SER A 244 -2.91 -7.64 30.48
N PRO A 245 -2.30 -6.91 29.52
CA PRO A 245 -0.87 -7.04 29.23
C PRO A 245 0.04 -6.59 30.38
N LEU A 246 -0.45 -5.74 31.29
CA LEU A 246 0.30 -5.29 32.47
C LEU A 246 0.27 -6.29 33.61
N ARG A 247 -0.60 -7.27 33.58
CA ARG A 247 -0.75 -8.32 34.61
C ARG A 247 -0.96 -9.67 33.96
N PRO A 248 0.06 -10.18 33.21
CA PRO A 248 -0.04 -11.49 32.59
C PRO A 248 -0.14 -12.58 33.64
N ALA A 249 -0.92 -13.63 33.35
CA ALA A 249 -0.99 -14.82 34.18
C ALA A 249 -0.56 -16.03 33.35
N VAL A 250 0.26 -16.88 33.95
CA VAL A 250 0.71 -18.15 33.36
C VAL A 250 0.21 -19.27 34.24
N THR A 251 -0.60 -20.16 33.67
CA THR A 251 -1.12 -21.34 34.37
C THR A 251 -0.43 -22.56 33.79
N ASN A 252 0.37 -23.21 34.61
CA ASN A 252 1.01 -24.49 34.21
C ASN A 252 -0.05 -25.59 34.13
N PRO A 253 0.06 -26.52 33.16
CA PRO A 253 -0.82 -27.69 33.12
C PRO A 253 -0.68 -28.46 34.44
N GLN A 254 -1.78 -28.69 35.15
CA GLN A 254 -1.77 -29.61 36.28
C GLN A 254 -1.50 -30.99 35.70
N PRO A 255 -0.57 -31.75 36.26
CA PRO A 255 -0.48 -33.18 35.92
C PRO A 255 -1.86 -33.78 36.22
N LEU A 256 -2.44 -34.47 35.24
CA LEU A 256 -3.63 -35.29 35.49
C LEU A 256 -3.30 -36.25 36.63
N VAL A 257 -3.84 -35.99 37.81
CA VAL A 257 -3.75 -36.92 38.92
C VAL A 257 -4.61 -38.11 38.48
N ASP A 258 -3.94 -39.17 38.10
CA ASP A 258 -4.57 -40.43 37.73
C ASP A 258 -5.24 -40.99 38.99
N THR A 259 -6.53 -40.69 39.16
CA THR A 259 -7.37 -41.14 40.28
C THR A 259 -7.63 -42.65 40.25
N SER A 260 -6.90 -43.39 39.42
CA SER A 260 -7.07 -44.82 39.21
C SER A 260 -6.31 -45.68 40.22
N GLU A 261 -5.47 -45.15 41.10
CA GLU A 261 -4.65 -45.94 42.02
C GLU A 261 -5.15 -46.00 43.49
N GLU A 262 -6.24 -45.35 43.86
CA GLU A 262 -6.71 -45.32 45.25
C GLU A 262 -7.88 -46.23 45.57
N VAL A 263 -8.21 -47.23 44.75
CA VAL A 263 -9.31 -48.21 45.01
C VAL A 263 -8.79 -49.64 45.25
N ALA A 264 -7.47 -49.87 45.29
CA ALA A 264 -6.95 -51.24 45.34
C ALA A 264 -6.34 -51.72 46.69
N THR A 265 -6.50 -50.99 47.81
CA THR A 265 -5.90 -51.39 49.07
C THR A 265 -6.82 -51.45 50.32
N GLU A 266 -8.13 -51.69 50.13
CA GLU A 266 -9.01 -51.89 51.28
C GLU A 266 -9.92 -53.14 51.06
N THR A 267 -9.32 -54.30 50.90
CA THR A 267 -10.07 -55.57 51.17
C THR A 267 -9.08 -56.71 51.34
N THR A 268 -8.44 -56.83 52.49
CA THR A 268 -8.01 -58.12 53.08
C THR A 268 -7.52 -57.92 54.46
N VAL A 269 -8.36 -57.83 55.50
CA VAL A 269 -8.11 -58.43 56.80
C VAL A 269 -9.49 -58.60 57.48
N SER A 270 -10.00 -59.84 57.48
CA SER A 270 -10.78 -60.42 58.54
C SER A 270 -11.08 -61.88 58.22
N SER A 271 -10.30 -62.79 58.82
CA SER A 271 -10.80 -64.00 59.45
C SER A 271 -9.61 -64.75 60.06
#